data_7f235c39b4058c09deb1c1654b493b7a
#
_entry.id   7f235c39b4058c09deb1c1654b493b7a
#
_cell.length_a   1.000
_cell.length_b   1.000
_cell.length_c   1.000
_cell.angle_alpha   90.00
_cell.angle_beta   90.00
_cell.angle_gamma   90.00
#
_symmetry.space_group_name_H-M   'P 1'
#
loop_
_entity.id
_entity.type
_entity.pdbx_description
1 polymer ?
#
loop_
_entity_poly.entity_id
_entity_poly.type
_entity_poly.pdbx_seq_one_letter_code
_entity_poly.pdbx_strand_id
1 'polypeptide(L)'
;MQAHTPAIDILMDQGAHTLTAQTVMPSSTLPCHSSMFYGCLPERHGITTNTWTPQVRPVPSVIEVVHQAGGVTASFYNWEQLRDLSPPGFLDASFFLNNCDRPEGDHEVADLAVRWMQGHEFSLAFVYFGYVDIAGHNHGWMSDPYIEAIGNADQCVQKVLDAAPDSCLIMLTSDHGGHGQSHGTDCDEDMTTPVVLAGLDIPAGVTIDRPVRITDIAPTITQALQLTMPSDWIGSPLTFS
;
A
#
# COMPACT_ATOMS: atom_id res chain seq x y z
N MET A 1 -12.39 -8.55 -19.81
CA MET A 1 -12.38 -9.71 -18.86
C MET A 1 -12.32 -9.13 -17.48
N GLN A 2 -12.89 -9.78 -16.46
CA GLN A 2 -12.83 -9.33 -15.06
C GLN A 2 -11.88 -10.27 -14.30
N ALA A 3 -11.02 -9.72 -13.42
CA ALA A 3 -10.16 -10.54 -12.58
C ALA A 3 -11.01 -11.36 -11.58
N HIS A 4 -10.50 -12.50 -11.18
CA HIS A 4 -11.09 -13.30 -10.11
C HIS A 4 -10.43 -12.91 -8.79
N THR A 5 -11.14 -12.14 -7.96
CA THR A 5 -10.62 -11.48 -6.76
C THR A 5 -11.48 -11.73 -5.52
N PRO A 6 -11.74 -13.01 -5.15
CA PRO A 6 -12.67 -13.32 -4.05
C PRO A 6 -12.22 -12.76 -2.69
N ALA A 7 -10.92 -12.66 -2.41
CA ALA A 7 -10.42 -12.11 -1.16
C ALA A 7 -10.67 -10.59 -1.08
N ILE A 8 -10.38 -9.87 -2.16
CA ILE A 8 -10.62 -8.43 -2.27
C ILE A 8 -12.12 -8.14 -2.25
N ASP A 9 -12.94 -8.93 -2.96
CA ASP A 9 -14.39 -8.79 -2.98
C ASP A 9 -14.98 -8.94 -1.57
N ILE A 10 -14.52 -9.93 -0.80
CA ILE A 10 -14.91 -10.12 0.61
C ILE A 10 -14.50 -8.92 1.47
N LEU A 11 -13.28 -8.39 1.30
CA LEU A 11 -12.86 -7.18 2.02
C LEU A 11 -13.74 -5.98 1.72
N MET A 12 -14.13 -5.78 0.46
CA MET A 12 -15.03 -4.71 0.05
C MET A 12 -16.42 -4.87 0.66
N ASP A 13 -16.96 -6.10 0.71
CA ASP A 13 -18.26 -6.40 1.30
C ASP A 13 -18.26 -6.26 2.82
N GLN A 14 -17.15 -6.62 3.48
CA GLN A 14 -17.01 -6.58 4.94
C GLN A 14 -16.47 -5.25 5.47
N GLY A 15 -16.15 -4.30 4.61
CA GLY A 15 -15.50 -3.05 4.95
C GLY A 15 -16.04 -1.84 4.21
N ALA A 16 -15.20 -0.82 4.14
CA ALA A 16 -15.46 0.41 3.41
C ALA A 16 -14.48 0.55 2.26
N HIS A 17 -14.95 1.00 1.09
CA HIS A 17 -14.08 1.10 -0.07
C HIS A 17 -14.41 2.26 -0.99
N THR A 18 -13.43 2.67 -1.78
CA THR A 18 -13.58 3.47 -3.00
C THR A 18 -12.72 2.89 -4.11
N LEU A 19 -13.20 2.96 -5.34
CA LEU A 19 -12.45 2.57 -6.54
C LEU A 19 -11.96 3.81 -7.34
N THR A 20 -12.09 4.99 -6.76
CA THR A 20 -11.78 6.28 -7.41
C THR A 20 -10.86 7.17 -6.59
N ALA A 21 -10.08 6.56 -5.69
CA ALA A 21 -9.03 7.30 -5.00
C ALA A 21 -7.98 7.80 -6.00
N GLN A 22 -7.31 8.89 -5.65
CA GLN A 22 -6.31 9.52 -6.52
C GLN A 22 -4.91 9.38 -5.93
N THR A 23 -3.98 8.91 -6.77
CA THR A 23 -2.56 8.95 -6.45
C THR A 23 -1.96 10.34 -6.72
N VAL A 24 -0.64 10.45 -6.75
CA VAL A 24 0.09 11.71 -6.95
C VAL A 24 0.85 11.71 -8.28
N MET A 25 1.25 12.91 -8.73
CA MET A 25 2.15 13.05 -9.87
C MET A 25 3.60 13.25 -9.42
N PRO A 26 4.54 12.53 -10.08
CA PRO A 26 4.34 11.52 -11.12
C PRO A 26 3.73 10.24 -10.53
N SER A 27 2.83 9.61 -11.29
CA SER A 27 2.17 8.34 -10.93
C SER A 27 3.14 7.16 -11.14
N SER A 28 4.18 7.15 -10.31
CA SER A 28 5.27 6.17 -10.33
C SER A 28 5.50 5.61 -8.94
N THR A 29 6.00 4.40 -8.86
CA THR A 29 6.03 3.59 -7.64
C THR A 29 6.64 4.30 -6.43
N LEU A 30 7.88 4.78 -6.51
CA LEU A 30 8.52 5.39 -5.33
C LEU A 30 7.91 6.74 -4.93
N PRO A 31 7.60 7.69 -5.85
CA PRO A 31 6.85 8.91 -5.53
C PRO A 31 5.50 8.64 -4.85
N CYS A 32 4.72 7.68 -5.38
CA CYS A 32 3.41 7.34 -4.85
C CYS A 32 3.51 6.70 -3.46
N HIS A 33 4.37 5.70 -3.27
CA HIS A 33 4.62 5.11 -1.95
C HIS A 33 5.16 6.13 -0.95
N SER A 34 6.07 7.02 -1.39
CA SER A 34 6.56 8.10 -0.53
C SER A 34 5.42 9.01 -0.08
N SER A 35 4.53 9.40 -0.99
CA SER A 35 3.36 10.21 -0.63
C SER A 35 2.40 9.48 0.29
N MET A 36 2.21 8.16 0.09
CA MET A 36 1.41 7.30 0.96
C MET A 36 1.97 7.23 2.38
N PHE A 37 3.29 7.06 2.51
CA PHE A 37 3.95 6.88 3.81
C PHE A 37 4.26 8.19 4.53
N TYR A 38 4.52 9.27 3.81
CA TYR A 38 4.80 10.59 4.36
C TYR A 38 3.58 11.51 4.45
N GLY A 39 2.41 11.07 4.01
CA GLY A 39 1.15 11.84 4.07
C GLY A 39 1.22 13.20 3.36
N CYS A 40 2.15 13.41 2.41
CA CYS A 40 2.37 14.68 1.72
C CYS A 40 2.71 14.47 0.24
N LEU A 41 2.70 15.57 -0.53
CA LEU A 41 2.94 15.53 -1.98
C LEU A 41 4.44 15.42 -2.32
N PRO A 42 4.78 14.98 -3.56
CA PRO A 42 6.15 14.89 -4.06
C PRO A 42 6.96 16.19 -3.94
N GLU A 43 6.33 17.35 -4.09
CA GLU A 43 6.97 18.64 -3.92
C GLU A 43 7.46 18.88 -2.48
N ARG A 44 6.84 18.23 -1.50
CA ARG A 44 7.22 18.34 -0.08
C ARG A 44 8.29 17.33 0.31
N HIS A 45 8.14 16.05 -0.05
CA HIS A 45 9.13 15.03 0.31
C HIS A 45 10.29 14.93 -0.69
N GLY A 46 10.18 15.50 -1.90
CA GLY A 46 11.26 15.61 -2.88
C GLY A 46 11.55 14.35 -3.70
N ILE A 47 10.78 13.28 -3.52
CA ILE A 47 10.92 12.04 -4.29
C ILE A 47 10.00 12.14 -5.52
N THR A 48 10.60 12.31 -6.70
CA THR A 48 9.87 12.53 -7.98
C THR A 48 10.21 11.50 -9.05
N THR A 49 11.03 10.51 -8.72
CA THR A 49 11.41 9.40 -9.61
C THR A 49 11.55 8.12 -8.79
N ASN A 50 11.75 6.98 -9.46
CA ASN A 50 12.08 5.72 -8.80
C ASN A 50 13.52 5.64 -8.27
N THR A 51 14.20 6.78 -8.16
CA THR A 51 15.50 6.92 -7.50
C THR A 51 15.32 7.71 -6.21
N TRP A 52 15.62 7.07 -5.09
CA TRP A 52 15.54 7.72 -3.79
C TRP A 52 16.60 8.83 -3.65
N THR A 53 16.18 9.93 -3.04
CA THR A 53 17.07 11.06 -2.69
C THR A 53 16.79 11.49 -1.25
N PRO A 54 17.82 11.83 -0.47
CA PRO A 54 17.65 12.33 0.90
C PRO A 54 16.74 13.56 0.91
N GLN A 55 15.79 13.59 1.83
CA GLN A 55 14.93 14.76 2.03
C GLN A 55 15.72 15.90 2.67
N VAL A 56 15.73 17.07 2.05
CA VAL A 56 16.38 18.28 2.59
C VAL A 56 15.69 18.76 3.87
N ARG A 57 14.36 18.54 3.95
CA ARG A 57 13.53 18.81 5.13
C ARG A 57 12.75 17.53 5.42
N PRO A 58 13.29 16.66 6.29
CA PRO A 58 12.66 15.37 6.58
C PRO A 58 11.21 15.52 7.05
N VAL A 59 10.36 14.67 6.49
CA VAL A 59 8.97 14.47 6.95
C VAL A 59 8.94 13.10 7.59
N PRO A 60 8.43 12.94 8.81
CA PRO A 60 8.30 11.62 9.41
C PRO A 60 7.40 10.71 8.56
N SER A 61 7.82 9.49 8.31
CA SER A 61 6.97 8.47 7.70
C SER A 61 6.01 7.88 8.74
N VAL A 62 4.93 7.23 8.29
CA VAL A 62 4.03 6.49 9.20
C VAL A 62 4.78 5.39 9.95
N ILE A 63 5.76 4.73 9.35
CA ILE A 63 6.63 3.75 10.01
C ILE A 63 7.37 4.40 11.18
N GLU A 64 7.99 5.56 10.93
CA GLU A 64 8.72 6.32 11.96
C GLU A 64 7.80 6.76 13.10
N VAL A 65 6.59 7.26 12.79
CA VAL A 65 5.60 7.69 13.79
C VAL A 65 5.19 6.51 14.68
N VAL A 66 4.90 5.36 14.10
CA VAL A 66 4.50 4.15 14.84
C VAL A 66 5.66 3.64 15.71
N HIS A 67 6.86 3.54 15.15
CA HIS A 67 8.04 3.07 15.89
C HIS A 67 8.42 4.00 17.04
N GLN A 68 8.39 5.32 16.84
CA GLN A 68 8.67 6.30 17.90
C GLN A 68 7.64 6.28 19.05
N ALA A 69 6.41 5.81 18.76
CA ALA A 69 5.39 5.58 19.76
C ALA A 69 5.56 4.23 20.53
N GLY A 70 6.61 3.47 20.20
CA GLY A 70 6.90 2.17 20.80
C GLY A 70 6.21 0.99 20.10
N GLY A 71 5.62 1.20 18.93
CA GLY A 71 5.00 0.15 18.12
C GLY A 71 6.05 -0.66 17.34
N VAL A 72 5.78 -1.95 17.16
CA VAL A 72 6.61 -2.86 16.35
C VAL A 72 6.21 -2.73 14.88
N THR A 73 7.20 -2.53 14.00
CA THR A 73 7.00 -2.23 12.59
C THR A 73 7.71 -3.25 11.69
N ALA A 74 7.04 -3.68 10.62
CA ALA A 74 7.60 -4.63 9.67
C ALA A 74 7.30 -4.25 8.21
N SER A 75 8.20 -4.62 7.30
CA SER A 75 8.04 -4.46 5.86
C SER A 75 8.45 -5.74 5.11
N PHE A 76 7.60 -6.15 4.17
CA PHE A 76 7.80 -7.33 3.31
C PHE A 76 7.57 -6.90 1.87
N TYR A 77 8.59 -6.95 1.01
CA TYR A 77 8.51 -6.39 -0.33
C TYR A 77 9.47 -7.08 -1.29
N ASN A 78 9.18 -7.00 -2.58
CA ASN A 78 9.99 -7.58 -3.64
C ASN A 78 10.49 -6.58 -4.70
N TRP A 79 10.32 -5.28 -4.45
CA TRP A 79 10.93 -4.23 -5.24
C TRP A 79 11.89 -3.41 -4.36
N GLU A 80 13.20 -3.37 -4.73
CA GLU A 80 14.28 -2.93 -3.84
C GLU A 80 14.14 -1.49 -3.33
N GLN A 81 13.63 -0.59 -4.16
CA GLN A 81 13.55 0.84 -3.81
C GLN A 81 12.58 1.14 -2.66
N LEU A 82 11.68 0.22 -2.33
CA LEU A 82 10.80 0.38 -1.16
C LEU A 82 11.54 0.28 0.19
N ARG A 83 12.78 -0.20 0.19
CA ARG A 83 13.69 -0.15 1.35
C ARG A 83 13.80 1.27 1.93
N ASP A 84 13.74 2.27 1.07
CA ASP A 84 14.02 3.67 1.42
C ASP A 84 12.77 4.45 1.89
N LEU A 85 11.60 3.79 2.05
CA LEU A 85 10.39 4.40 2.59
C LEU A 85 10.48 4.74 4.09
N SER A 86 11.48 4.20 4.78
CA SER A 86 11.73 4.47 6.19
C SER A 86 13.22 4.72 6.41
N PRO A 87 13.60 5.74 7.21
CA PRO A 87 14.99 5.88 7.63
C PRO A 87 15.48 4.65 8.38
N PRO A 88 16.79 4.34 8.35
CA PRO A 88 17.36 3.23 9.09
C PRO A 88 17.05 3.32 10.59
N GLY A 89 16.64 2.19 11.19
CA GLY A 89 16.37 2.07 12.62
C GLY A 89 14.91 2.25 13.04
N PHE A 90 14.00 2.48 12.10
CA PHE A 90 12.56 2.58 12.38
C PHE A 90 11.76 1.34 11.93
N LEU A 91 12.40 0.34 11.31
CA LEU A 91 11.82 -0.97 11.03
C LEU A 91 12.42 -2.01 11.97
N ASP A 92 11.56 -2.70 12.73
CA ASP A 92 11.97 -3.83 13.58
C ASP A 92 12.25 -5.07 12.72
N ALA A 93 11.53 -5.20 11.59
CA ALA A 93 11.77 -6.24 10.59
C ALA A 93 11.62 -5.67 9.17
N SER A 94 12.59 -5.99 8.30
CA SER A 94 12.56 -5.61 6.88
C SER A 94 13.04 -6.78 6.04
N PHE A 95 12.17 -7.27 5.15
CA PHE A 95 12.44 -8.43 4.31
C PHE A 95 12.29 -8.05 2.84
N PHE A 96 13.39 -8.05 2.14
CA PHE A 96 13.44 -7.85 0.70
C PHE A 96 13.73 -9.17 -0.02
N LEU A 97 12.90 -9.51 -1.01
CA LEU A 97 13.11 -10.62 -1.94
C LEU A 97 13.20 -10.05 -3.37
N ASN A 98 14.32 -10.19 -4.05
CA ASN A 98 14.48 -9.71 -5.42
C ASN A 98 13.84 -10.70 -6.42
N ASN A 99 12.51 -10.69 -6.52
CA ASN A 99 11.73 -11.67 -7.27
C ASN A 99 10.38 -11.15 -7.79
N CYS A 100 10.21 -9.82 -7.94
CA CYS A 100 8.97 -9.22 -8.46
C CYS A 100 8.70 -9.51 -9.94
N ASP A 101 9.64 -10.12 -10.65
CA ASP A 101 9.58 -10.43 -12.09
C ASP A 101 8.79 -11.72 -12.41
N ARG A 102 8.28 -12.42 -11.38
CA ARG A 102 7.55 -13.68 -11.53
C ARG A 102 6.41 -13.80 -10.51
N PRO A 103 5.28 -14.45 -10.86
CA PRO A 103 4.11 -14.52 -9.98
C PRO A 103 4.40 -15.24 -8.66
N GLU A 104 5.28 -16.26 -8.64
CA GLU A 104 5.68 -16.97 -7.42
C GLU A 104 6.37 -16.05 -6.41
N GLY A 105 6.99 -14.95 -6.88
CA GLY A 105 7.65 -13.97 -6.02
C GLY A 105 6.70 -13.31 -5.03
N ASP A 106 5.49 -12.97 -5.44
CA ASP A 106 4.47 -12.41 -4.55
C ASP A 106 4.02 -13.44 -3.51
N HIS A 107 3.88 -14.72 -3.89
CA HIS A 107 3.59 -15.79 -2.94
C HIS A 107 4.71 -15.99 -1.92
N GLU A 108 5.98 -15.89 -2.32
CA GLU A 108 7.13 -15.99 -1.41
C GLU A 108 7.14 -14.83 -0.40
N VAL A 109 6.79 -13.60 -0.83
CA VAL A 109 6.63 -12.45 0.06
C VAL A 109 5.47 -12.68 1.03
N ALA A 110 4.30 -13.13 0.55
CA ALA A 110 3.15 -13.44 1.39
C ALA A 110 3.49 -14.51 2.45
N ASP A 111 4.13 -15.62 2.04
CA ASP A 111 4.51 -16.70 2.94
C ASP A 111 5.51 -16.25 4.01
N LEU A 112 6.38 -15.30 3.69
CA LEU A 112 7.34 -14.71 4.63
C LEU A 112 6.62 -13.80 5.63
N ALA A 113 5.70 -12.94 5.15
CA ALA A 113 4.88 -12.08 5.99
C ALA A 113 4.03 -12.91 6.97
N VAL A 114 3.34 -13.94 6.48
CA VAL A 114 2.52 -14.87 7.28
C VAL A 114 3.35 -15.51 8.41
N ARG A 115 4.50 -16.07 8.08
CA ARG A 115 5.38 -16.71 9.08
C ARG A 115 5.85 -15.73 10.16
N TRP A 116 6.14 -14.50 9.77
CA TRP A 116 6.55 -13.48 10.72
C TRP A 116 5.39 -13.03 11.61
N MET A 117 4.20 -12.73 11.03
CA MET A 117 3.00 -12.31 11.76
C MET A 117 2.55 -13.36 12.78
N GLN A 118 2.64 -14.66 12.47
CA GLN A 118 2.29 -15.76 13.38
C GLN A 118 3.22 -15.86 14.61
N GLY A 119 4.42 -15.31 14.53
CA GLY A 119 5.41 -15.38 15.60
C GLY A 119 5.66 -14.08 16.37
N HIS A 120 5.01 -12.97 15.97
CA HIS A 120 5.28 -11.64 16.52
C HIS A 120 4.00 -10.84 16.71
N GLU A 121 3.93 -10.08 17.79
CA GLU A 121 2.98 -8.98 17.91
C GLU A 121 3.54 -7.78 17.15
N PHE A 122 2.68 -7.04 16.46
CA PHE A 122 3.08 -5.89 15.65
C PHE A 122 2.01 -4.78 15.67
N SER A 123 2.43 -3.56 15.41
CA SER A 123 1.57 -2.39 15.29
C SER A 123 1.35 -1.97 13.85
N LEU A 124 2.33 -2.20 12.96
CA LEU A 124 2.25 -1.91 11.53
C LEU A 124 3.03 -2.94 10.74
N ALA A 125 2.37 -3.59 9.79
CA ALA A 125 3.01 -4.45 8.80
C ALA A 125 2.65 -3.97 7.39
N PHE A 126 3.66 -3.68 6.58
CA PHE A 126 3.53 -3.35 5.17
C PHE A 126 3.90 -4.56 4.32
N VAL A 127 3.01 -4.96 3.42
CA VAL A 127 3.24 -6.08 2.49
C VAL A 127 3.01 -5.58 1.07
N TYR A 128 4.00 -5.75 0.20
CA TYR A 128 3.97 -5.30 -1.19
C TYR A 128 4.15 -6.45 -2.16
N PHE A 129 3.29 -6.51 -3.15
CA PHE A 129 3.29 -7.46 -4.25
C PHE A 129 3.57 -6.73 -5.56
N GLY A 130 4.73 -6.97 -6.18
CA GLY A 130 5.21 -6.20 -7.32
C GLY A 130 4.87 -6.80 -8.68
N TYR A 131 4.44 -8.07 -8.76
CA TYR A 131 4.27 -8.74 -10.05
C TYR A 131 3.16 -8.16 -10.93
N VAL A 132 2.11 -7.59 -10.34
CA VAL A 132 1.00 -6.97 -11.11
C VAL A 132 1.52 -5.85 -12.01
N ASP A 133 2.38 -4.98 -11.49
CA ASP A 133 3.02 -3.90 -12.24
C ASP A 133 3.92 -4.45 -13.36
N ILE A 134 4.74 -5.44 -13.06
CA ILE A 134 5.61 -6.11 -14.03
C ILE A 134 4.79 -6.76 -15.16
N ALA A 135 3.67 -7.39 -14.84
CA ALA A 135 2.76 -7.95 -15.84
C ALA A 135 2.17 -6.84 -16.74
N GLY A 136 1.82 -5.69 -16.17
CA GLY A 136 1.39 -4.51 -16.91
C GLY A 136 2.44 -4.02 -17.90
N HIS A 137 3.68 -3.87 -17.47
CA HIS A 137 4.80 -3.47 -18.33
C HIS A 137 5.09 -4.47 -19.44
N ASN A 138 5.04 -5.77 -19.14
CA ASN A 138 5.40 -6.81 -20.09
C ASN A 138 4.29 -7.11 -21.11
N HIS A 139 3.02 -7.04 -20.70
CA HIS A 139 1.89 -7.54 -21.47
C HIS A 139 0.82 -6.47 -21.77
N GLY A 140 0.90 -5.33 -21.12
CA GLY A 140 -0.09 -4.26 -21.16
C GLY A 140 -1.15 -4.37 -20.07
N TRP A 141 -1.51 -3.21 -19.52
CA TRP A 141 -2.63 -3.08 -18.58
C TRP A 141 -3.92 -3.59 -19.24
N MET A 142 -4.75 -4.27 -18.49
CA MET A 142 -6.01 -4.90 -18.93
C MET A 142 -5.86 -6.06 -19.92
N SER A 143 -4.65 -6.52 -20.24
CA SER A 143 -4.42 -7.76 -21.00
C SER A 143 -4.76 -9.01 -20.17
N ASP A 144 -4.99 -10.15 -20.82
CA ASP A 144 -5.28 -11.41 -20.11
C ASP A 144 -4.19 -11.78 -19.07
N PRO A 145 -2.87 -11.70 -19.39
CA PRO A 145 -1.84 -11.95 -18.38
C PRO A 145 -1.84 -10.97 -17.21
N TYR A 146 -2.19 -9.69 -17.46
CA TYR A 146 -2.33 -8.71 -16.39
C TYR A 146 -3.51 -9.05 -15.46
N ILE A 147 -4.65 -9.42 -16.03
CA ILE A 147 -5.83 -9.87 -15.27
C ILE A 147 -5.53 -11.13 -14.46
N GLU A 148 -4.75 -12.05 -15.01
CA GLU A 148 -4.29 -13.25 -14.29
C GLU A 148 -3.35 -12.87 -13.13
N ALA A 149 -2.45 -11.89 -13.32
CA ALA A 149 -1.57 -11.39 -12.26
C ALA A 149 -2.35 -10.78 -11.09
N ILE A 150 -3.46 -10.06 -11.36
CA ILE A 150 -4.37 -9.57 -10.31
C ILE A 150 -4.98 -10.73 -9.50
N GLY A 151 -5.45 -11.79 -10.17
CA GLY A 151 -5.96 -13.00 -9.50
C GLY A 151 -4.88 -13.71 -8.66
N ASN A 152 -3.62 -13.70 -9.11
CA ASN A 152 -2.49 -14.18 -8.32
C ASN A 152 -2.24 -13.33 -7.07
N ALA A 153 -2.29 -12.01 -7.21
CA ALA A 153 -2.14 -11.10 -6.07
C ALA A 153 -3.28 -11.27 -5.05
N ASP A 154 -4.52 -11.50 -5.50
CA ASP A 154 -5.66 -11.79 -4.63
C ASP A 154 -5.43 -13.03 -3.75
N GLN A 155 -4.84 -14.10 -4.32
CA GLN A 155 -4.47 -15.29 -3.54
C GLN A 155 -3.39 -14.97 -2.48
N CYS A 156 -2.45 -14.08 -2.79
CA CYS A 156 -1.44 -13.62 -1.84
C CYS A 156 -2.07 -12.76 -0.74
N VAL A 157 -3.02 -11.89 -1.09
CA VAL A 157 -3.83 -11.13 -0.13
C VAL A 157 -4.57 -12.06 0.82
N GLN A 158 -5.26 -13.11 0.31
CA GLN A 158 -5.95 -14.08 1.15
C GLN A 158 -5.04 -14.71 2.20
N LYS A 159 -3.82 -15.14 1.83
CA LYS A 159 -2.85 -15.70 2.78
C LYS A 159 -2.52 -14.74 3.92
N VAL A 160 -2.30 -13.46 3.59
CA VAL A 160 -1.98 -12.43 4.59
C VAL A 160 -3.17 -12.17 5.51
N LEU A 161 -4.39 -12.10 4.95
CA LEU A 161 -5.62 -11.93 5.72
C LEU A 161 -5.85 -13.08 6.71
N ASP A 162 -5.63 -14.32 6.28
CA ASP A 162 -5.78 -15.51 7.14
C ASP A 162 -4.80 -15.51 8.33
N ALA A 163 -3.70 -14.76 8.24
CA ALA A 163 -2.71 -14.64 9.30
C ALA A 163 -2.83 -13.35 10.13
N ALA A 164 -3.58 -12.37 9.64
CA ALA A 164 -3.77 -11.10 10.33
C ALA A 164 -4.63 -11.30 11.60
N PRO A 165 -4.27 -10.67 12.73
CA PRO A 165 -5.11 -10.69 13.92
C PRO A 165 -6.49 -10.05 13.67
N ASP A 166 -7.53 -10.57 14.33
CA ASP A 166 -8.91 -10.02 14.23
C ASP A 166 -8.99 -8.53 14.65
N SER A 167 -8.03 -8.08 15.47
CA SER A 167 -7.93 -6.69 15.93
C SER A 167 -7.21 -5.75 14.95
N CYS A 168 -6.80 -6.22 13.78
CA CYS A 168 -6.14 -5.37 12.79
C CYS A 168 -7.12 -4.49 12.03
N LEU A 169 -6.67 -3.26 11.71
CA LEU A 169 -7.17 -2.54 10.54
C LEU A 169 -6.44 -3.09 9.31
N ILE A 170 -7.19 -3.57 8.35
CA ILE A 170 -6.68 -3.96 7.04
C ILE A 170 -6.87 -2.79 6.08
N MET A 171 -5.80 -2.41 5.39
CA MET A 171 -5.85 -1.44 4.31
C MET A 171 -5.23 -2.05 3.05
N LEU A 172 -6.02 -2.09 1.97
CA LEU A 172 -5.55 -2.55 0.67
C LEU A 172 -5.67 -1.41 -0.33
N THR A 173 -4.60 -1.17 -1.08
CA THR A 173 -4.56 -0.14 -2.14
C THR A 173 -3.53 -0.51 -3.20
N SER A 174 -3.54 0.18 -4.34
CA SER A 174 -2.39 0.28 -5.24
C SER A 174 -1.77 1.66 -5.14
N ASP A 175 -0.52 1.78 -5.52
CA ASP A 175 0.21 3.05 -5.54
C ASP A 175 -0.14 3.90 -6.76
N HIS A 176 -0.39 3.29 -7.91
CA HIS A 176 -0.86 3.91 -9.15
C HIS A 176 -1.65 2.89 -9.99
N GLY A 177 -2.23 3.35 -11.07
CA GLY A 177 -2.77 2.52 -12.14
C GLY A 177 -1.79 2.42 -13.31
N GLY A 178 -2.30 2.32 -14.55
CA GLY A 178 -1.47 2.30 -15.75
C GLY A 178 -2.28 2.09 -17.01
N HIS A 179 -1.66 2.40 -18.15
CA HIS A 179 -2.27 2.25 -19.48
C HIS A 179 -1.26 1.73 -20.50
N GLY A 180 -1.72 1.04 -21.54
CA GLY A 180 -0.83 0.42 -22.50
C GLY A 180 0.18 -0.50 -21.79
N GLN A 181 1.46 -0.19 -21.85
CA GLN A 181 2.56 -0.87 -21.12
C GLN A 181 3.34 0.10 -20.23
N SER A 182 2.71 1.18 -19.76
CA SER A 182 3.39 2.24 -19.01
C SER A 182 2.44 2.89 -18.00
N HIS A 183 3.02 3.72 -17.14
CA HIS A 183 2.37 4.62 -16.20
C HIS A 183 3.25 5.86 -15.98
N GLY A 184 2.88 6.78 -15.10
CA GLY A 184 3.68 7.95 -14.77
C GLY A 184 3.10 9.26 -15.29
N THR A 185 1.91 9.21 -15.88
CA THR A 185 1.19 10.37 -16.46
C THR A 185 0.03 10.81 -15.57
N ASP A 186 -0.62 11.90 -15.94
CA ASP A 186 -1.79 12.46 -15.26
C ASP A 186 -3.13 11.97 -15.83
N CYS A 187 -3.11 10.92 -16.68
CA CYS A 187 -4.35 10.35 -17.19
C CYS A 187 -5.10 9.57 -16.09
N ASP A 188 -6.41 9.46 -16.25
CA ASP A 188 -7.26 8.82 -15.24
C ASP A 188 -6.86 7.37 -14.95
N GLU A 189 -6.39 6.63 -15.96
CA GLU A 189 -5.96 5.25 -15.85
C GLU A 189 -4.71 5.09 -14.97
N ASP A 190 -3.80 6.06 -14.98
CA ASP A 190 -2.59 6.07 -14.13
C ASP A 190 -2.89 6.59 -12.73
N MET A 191 -3.78 7.58 -12.64
CA MET A 191 -4.04 8.33 -11.40
C MET A 191 -5.05 7.66 -10.48
N THR A 192 -5.92 6.77 -11.00
CA THR A 192 -7.00 6.18 -10.21
C THR A 192 -6.56 4.89 -9.54
N THR A 193 -6.79 4.80 -8.23
CA THR A 193 -6.43 3.64 -7.41
C THR A 193 -7.61 3.19 -6.53
N PRO A 194 -7.71 1.89 -6.16
CA PRO A 194 -8.65 1.44 -5.15
C PRO A 194 -8.11 1.76 -3.75
N VAL A 195 -9.00 2.00 -2.80
CA VAL A 195 -8.71 1.96 -1.36
C VAL A 195 -9.79 1.16 -0.67
N VAL A 196 -9.41 0.10 0.02
CA VAL A 196 -10.31 -0.77 0.80
C VAL A 196 -9.83 -0.81 2.24
N LEU A 197 -10.75 -0.64 3.18
CA LEU A 197 -10.52 -0.75 4.60
C LEU A 197 -11.45 -1.80 5.19
N ALA A 198 -10.94 -2.67 6.04
CA ALA A 198 -11.74 -3.66 6.77
C ALA A 198 -11.15 -3.93 8.16
N GLY A 199 -11.90 -4.61 9.01
CA GLY A 199 -11.50 -4.89 10.38
C GLY A 199 -11.72 -3.71 11.33
N LEU A 200 -11.35 -3.87 12.59
CA LEU A 200 -11.64 -2.91 13.66
C LEU A 200 -13.10 -2.37 13.57
N ASP A 201 -13.29 -1.08 13.80
CA ASP A 201 -14.60 -0.42 13.77
C ASP A 201 -15.01 0.06 12.36
N ILE A 202 -14.50 -0.59 11.29
CA ILE A 202 -14.88 -0.25 9.92
C ILE A 202 -16.26 -0.84 9.59
N PRO A 203 -17.25 -0.01 9.20
CA PRO A 203 -18.57 -0.51 8.86
C PRO A 203 -18.56 -1.30 7.55
N ALA A 204 -19.30 -2.40 7.50
CA ALA A 204 -19.39 -3.29 6.35
C ALA A 204 -20.22 -2.69 5.20
N GLY A 205 -19.81 -2.94 3.97
CA GLY A 205 -20.54 -2.60 2.75
C GLY A 205 -20.64 -1.09 2.46
N VAL A 206 -19.71 -0.28 2.97
CA VAL A 206 -19.74 1.18 2.79
C VAL A 206 -18.94 1.61 1.58
N THR A 207 -19.57 2.35 0.67
CA THR A 207 -18.85 3.12 -0.35
C THR A 207 -18.41 4.46 0.23
N ILE A 208 -17.13 4.80 0.08
CA ILE A 208 -16.59 6.07 0.56
C ILE A 208 -16.90 7.15 -0.48
N ASP A 209 -17.87 8.02 -0.20
CA ASP A 209 -18.38 9.03 -1.15
C ASP A 209 -17.52 10.30 -1.24
N ARG A 210 -16.65 10.57 -0.23
CA ARG A 210 -15.74 11.71 -0.30
C ARG A 210 -14.53 11.43 -1.22
N PRO A 211 -13.92 12.46 -1.81
CA PRO A 211 -12.64 12.29 -2.50
C PRO A 211 -11.58 11.71 -1.55
N VAL A 212 -10.91 10.67 -1.99
CA VAL A 212 -9.81 10.00 -1.28
C VAL A 212 -8.51 10.19 -2.07
N ARG A 213 -7.43 10.46 -1.36
CA ARG A 213 -6.09 10.57 -1.93
C ARG A 213 -5.15 9.58 -1.26
N ILE A 214 -4.13 9.16 -1.96
CA ILE A 214 -3.11 8.25 -1.41
C ILE A 214 -2.43 8.85 -0.17
N THR A 215 -2.37 10.18 -0.05
CA THR A 215 -1.87 10.88 1.13
C THR A 215 -2.75 10.73 2.37
N ASP A 216 -3.98 10.22 2.25
CA ASP A 216 -4.90 9.97 3.37
C ASP A 216 -4.56 8.67 4.13
N ILE A 217 -3.71 7.81 3.53
CA ILE A 217 -3.36 6.49 4.08
C ILE A 217 -2.61 6.62 5.41
N ALA A 218 -1.50 7.36 5.45
CA ALA A 218 -0.72 7.56 6.69
C ALA A 218 -1.54 8.19 7.82
N PRO A 219 -2.32 9.27 7.59
CA PRO A 219 -3.26 9.80 8.57
C PRO A 219 -4.28 8.78 9.09
N THR A 220 -4.82 7.92 8.21
CA THR A 220 -5.79 6.90 8.61
C THR A 220 -5.17 5.85 9.53
N ILE A 221 -3.97 5.35 9.20
CA ILE A 221 -3.23 4.42 10.05
C ILE A 221 -2.93 5.06 11.42
N THR A 222 -2.43 6.28 11.42
CA THR A 222 -2.06 7.00 12.64
C THR A 222 -3.28 7.23 13.54
N GLN A 223 -4.44 7.57 12.96
CA GLN A 223 -5.69 7.70 13.72
C GLN A 223 -6.16 6.36 14.29
N ALA A 224 -6.12 5.28 13.52
CA ALA A 224 -6.51 3.94 13.99
C ALA A 224 -5.65 3.49 15.18
N LEU A 225 -4.37 3.83 15.17
CA LEU A 225 -3.43 3.57 16.26
C LEU A 225 -3.48 4.62 17.39
N GLN A 226 -4.38 5.62 17.32
CA GLN A 226 -4.53 6.71 18.29
C GLN A 226 -3.25 7.50 18.53
N LEU A 227 -2.43 7.67 17.49
CA LEU A 227 -1.17 8.40 17.53
C LEU A 227 -1.34 9.85 17.06
N THR A 228 -0.40 10.70 17.42
CA THR A 228 -0.38 12.10 16.97
C THR A 228 0.12 12.20 15.54
N MET A 229 -0.70 12.76 14.66
CA MET A 229 -0.35 13.00 13.26
C MET A 229 0.68 14.15 13.13
N PRO A 230 1.77 13.99 12.38
CA PRO A 230 2.71 15.07 12.07
C PRO A 230 2.03 16.24 11.36
N SER A 231 2.43 17.47 11.69
CA SER A 231 1.87 18.70 11.10
C SER A 231 2.22 18.91 9.62
N ASP A 232 3.24 18.23 9.12
CA ASP A 232 3.65 18.27 7.70
C ASP A 232 2.75 17.43 6.79
N TRP A 233 1.92 16.54 7.35
CA TRP A 233 1.00 15.73 6.57
C TRP A 233 -0.23 16.53 6.19
N ILE A 234 -0.63 16.42 4.92
CA ILE A 234 -1.77 17.15 4.35
C ILE A 234 -3.01 16.29 4.15
N GLY A 235 -2.86 14.96 4.22
CA GLY A 235 -3.96 14.02 4.11
C GLY A 235 -4.91 14.10 5.30
N SER A 236 -6.11 13.59 5.14
CA SER A 236 -7.15 13.53 6.16
C SER A 236 -7.54 12.08 6.45
N PRO A 237 -7.65 11.65 7.71
CA PRO A 237 -8.05 10.29 8.04
C PRO A 237 -9.38 9.91 7.41
N LEU A 238 -9.51 8.67 6.98
CA LEU A 238 -10.78 8.07 6.56
C LEU A 238 -11.56 7.69 7.82
N THR A 239 -12.64 8.40 8.08
CA THR A 239 -13.48 8.21 9.27
C THR A 239 -14.87 7.76 8.86
N PHE A 240 -15.46 6.87 9.64
CA PHE A 240 -16.80 6.34 9.46
C PHE A 240 -17.61 6.65 10.73
N SER A 241 -18.70 7.34 10.61
CA SER A 241 -19.61 7.74 11.70
C SER A 241 -20.95 7.01 11.59
#